data_ac8594114134a25a07f424ff1d20b097
#
_entry.id   ac8594114134a25a07f424ff1d20b097
#
_cell.length_a   1.000
_cell.length_b   1.000
_cell.length_c   1.000
_cell.angle_alpha   90.00
_cell.angle_beta   90.00
_cell.angle_gamma   90.00
#
_symmetry.space_group_name_H-M   'P 1'
#
loop_
_entity.id
_entity.type
_entity.pdbx_description
1 polymer ?
#
loop_
_entity_poly.entity_id
_entity_poly.type
_entity_poly.pdbx_seq_one_letter_code
_entity_poly.pdbx_strand_id
1 'polypeptide(L)'
;CREEFVSSGLCILPGFIRSDAVDELVHEANGALEQAYFCDSTHNAYLTDTAPDLSSEDVTQHQESTFVGSVAYDLLADGGALKRLYHWDPLKDFIAAILDKDPLFRFADPLGACSINVFVDGGQHGWHFDESEFTITLMLQQPDEGGLFEYVPQIRGLDNEKEIVQGVLDGNRQGVMQLPFTPGTLLVFAGNQTIHRVTQMRGTVPRLVPVLCYAENPDLVNSTEGRKLFWGRA
;
A
#
# COMPACT_ATOMS: atom_id res chain seq x y z
N CYS A 1 6.28 6.68 17.96
CA CYS A 1 6.02 6.55 16.50
C CYS A 1 7.30 6.74 15.70
N ARG A 2 7.99 7.90 15.77
CA ARG A 2 9.23 8.12 15.02
C ARG A 2 10.33 7.10 15.36
N GLU A 3 10.59 6.87 16.65
CA GLU A 3 11.59 5.90 17.10
C GLU A 3 11.24 4.48 16.60
N GLU A 4 9.97 4.12 16.61
CA GLU A 4 9.48 2.85 16.09
C GLU A 4 9.70 2.75 14.59
N PHE A 5 9.32 3.78 13.82
CA PHE A 5 9.53 3.84 12.37
C PHE A 5 11.02 3.72 12.00
N VAL A 6 11.90 4.47 12.68
CA VAL A 6 13.34 4.42 12.43
C VAL A 6 13.93 3.05 12.75
N SER A 7 13.49 2.40 13.83
CA SER A 7 14.05 1.13 14.29
C SER A 7 13.55 -0.09 13.52
N SER A 8 12.29 -0.06 13.04
CA SER A 8 11.63 -1.22 12.42
C SER A 8 11.18 -0.99 10.97
N GLY A 9 11.24 0.25 10.48
CA GLY A 9 10.66 0.63 9.19
C GLY A 9 9.13 0.72 9.20
N LEU A 10 8.48 0.57 10.36
CA LEU A 10 7.02 0.62 10.51
C LEU A 10 6.62 1.45 11.72
N CYS A 11 5.52 2.18 11.60
CA CYS A 11 4.78 2.76 12.72
C CYS A 11 3.31 2.32 12.59
N ILE A 12 2.85 1.54 13.56
CA ILE A 12 1.52 0.92 13.55
C ILE A 12 0.68 1.57 14.65
N LEU A 13 -0.45 2.15 14.28
CA LEU A 13 -1.33 2.92 15.18
C LEU A 13 -2.74 2.30 15.20
N PRO A 14 -2.97 1.24 16.00
CA PRO A 14 -4.30 0.65 16.14
C PRO A 14 -5.26 1.65 16.77
N GLY A 15 -6.52 1.69 16.27
CA GLY A 15 -7.54 2.60 16.79
C GLY A 15 -7.23 4.08 16.55
N PHE A 16 -6.39 4.41 15.57
CA PHE A 16 -6.10 5.80 15.17
C PHE A 16 -7.36 6.54 14.74
N ILE A 17 -8.24 5.85 14.02
CA ILE A 17 -9.58 6.33 13.68
C ILE A 17 -10.59 5.68 14.61
N ARG A 18 -11.51 6.46 15.18
CA ARG A 18 -12.61 5.97 16.02
C ARG A 18 -13.57 5.12 15.19
N SER A 19 -14.25 4.17 15.82
CA SER A 19 -15.14 3.22 15.14
C SER A 19 -16.28 3.91 14.38
N ASP A 20 -16.89 4.97 14.95
CA ASP A 20 -17.94 5.73 14.28
C ASP A 20 -17.46 6.43 12.99
N ALA A 21 -16.22 6.91 12.97
CA ALA A 21 -15.60 7.47 11.77
C ALA A 21 -15.14 6.40 10.79
N VAL A 22 -14.75 5.21 11.25
CA VAL A 22 -14.50 4.05 10.38
C VAL A 22 -15.77 3.65 9.65
N ASP A 23 -16.92 3.60 10.34
CA ASP A 23 -18.22 3.26 9.74
C ASP A 23 -18.60 4.28 8.64
N GLU A 24 -18.36 5.58 8.87
CA GLU A 24 -18.58 6.62 7.85
C GLU A 24 -17.68 6.40 6.62
N LEU A 25 -16.39 6.13 6.83
CA LEU A 25 -15.41 5.88 5.76
C LEU A 25 -15.72 4.60 4.99
N VAL A 26 -16.14 3.53 5.67
CA VAL A 26 -16.57 2.26 5.04
C VAL A 26 -17.81 2.49 4.18
N HIS A 27 -18.78 3.25 4.66
CA HIS A 27 -19.98 3.58 3.90
C HIS A 27 -19.63 4.35 2.62
N GLU A 28 -18.78 5.36 2.71
CA GLU A 28 -18.29 6.13 1.56
C GLU A 28 -17.54 5.24 0.57
N ALA A 29 -16.61 4.39 1.06
CA ALA A 29 -15.83 3.48 0.22
C ALA A 29 -16.70 2.47 -0.52
N ASN A 30 -17.69 1.88 0.17
CA ASN A 30 -18.64 0.95 -0.46
C ASN A 30 -19.50 1.64 -1.55
N GLY A 31 -19.86 2.90 -1.38
CA GLY A 31 -20.55 3.70 -2.38
C GLY A 31 -19.74 3.97 -3.66
N ALA A 32 -18.41 3.82 -3.59
CA ALA A 32 -17.49 4.05 -4.70
C ALA A 32 -16.99 2.75 -5.37
N LEU A 33 -17.33 1.56 -4.86
CA LEU A 33 -16.78 0.27 -5.32
C LEU A 33 -16.98 0.02 -6.83
N GLU A 34 -18.14 0.38 -7.38
CA GLU A 34 -18.44 0.21 -8.81
C GLU A 34 -17.52 1.03 -9.72
N GLN A 35 -16.82 2.02 -9.17
CA GLN A 35 -15.89 2.89 -9.89
C GLN A 35 -14.44 2.39 -9.78
N ALA A 36 -14.18 1.30 -9.03
CA ALA A 36 -12.86 0.74 -8.91
C ALA A 36 -12.37 0.16 -10.24
N TYR A 37 -11.20 0.58 -10.66
CA TYR A 37 -10.48 -0.07 -11.75
C TYR A 37 -9.69 -1.25 -11.18
N PHE A 38 -9.82 -2.43 -11.77
CA PHE A 38 -9.13 -3.63 -11.33
C PHE A 38 -7.89 -3.88 -12.20
N CYS A 39 -6.73 -3.83 -11.56
CA CYS A 39 -5.47 -4.30 -12.12
C CYS A 39 -5.39 -5.81 -11.91
N ASP A 40 -5.18 -6.56 -12.99
CA ASP A 40 -4.90 -8.00 -13.00
C ASP A 40 -3.62 -8.20 -13.81
N SER A 41 -2.50 -8.38 -13.13
CA SER A 41 -1.18 -8.40 -13.74
C SER A 41 -0.17 -9.24 -12.96
N THR A 42 1.03 -9.38 -13.51
CA THR A 42 2.18 -9.96 -12.83
C THR A 42 3.33 -8.96 -12.77
N HIS A 43 4.18 -9.11 -11.76
CA HIS A 43 5.37 -8.29 -11.57
C HIS A 43 6.43 -9.09 -10.82
N ASN A 44 7.69 -8.68 -10.89
CA ASN A 44 8.71 -9.19 -9.98
C ASN A 44 8.72 -8.39 -8.67
N ALA A 45 9.41 -8.90 -7.66
CA ALA A 45 9.45 -8.29 -6.33
C ALA A 45 10.02 -6.85 -6.31
N TYR A 46 10.75 -6.44 -7.33
CA TYR A 46 11.37 -5.12 -7.44
C TYR A 46 10.58 -4.12 -8.31
N LEU A 47 9.46 -4.55 -8.88
CA LEU A 47 8.64 -3.76 -9.81
C LEU A 47 9.44 -3.19 -10.99
N THR A 48 10.43 -3.93 -11.46
CA THR A 48 11.30 -3.55 -12.56
C THR A 48 11.03 -4.40 -13.81
N ASP A 49 11.39 -3.88 -14.97
CA ASP A 49 11.38 -4.69 -16.18
C ASP A 49 12.32 -5.89 -16.05
N THR A 50 11.87 -7.03 -16.53
CA THR A 50 12.67 -8.25 -16.55
C THR A 50 13.71 -8.16 -17.68
N ALA A 51 14.99 -8.13 -17.35
CA ALA A 51 16.05 -8.10 -18.35
C ALA A 51 16.17 -9.49 -19.02
N PRO A 52 16.11 -9.58 -20.36
CA PRO A 52 16.09 -10.86 -21.07
C PRO A 52 17.38 -11.68 -20.94
N ASP A 53 18.49 -11.04 -20.57
CA ASP A 53 19.82 -11.65 -20.50
C ASP A 53 20.16 -12.22 -19.11
N LEU A 54 19.25 -12.12 -18.15
CA LEU A 54 19.46 -12.64 -16.79
C LEU A 54 19.17 -14.15 -16.75
N SER A 55 19.88 -14.85 -15.84
CA SER A 55 19.61 -16.27 -15.54
C SER A 55 18.16 -16.45 -15.09
N SER A 56 17.54 -17.56 -15.46
CA SER A 56 16.20 -17.93 -14.96
C SER A 56 16.13 -18.10 -13.43
N GLU A 57 17.28 -18.20 -12.79
CA GLU A 57 17.42 -18.27 -11.33
C GLU A 57 17.52 -16.88 -10.66
N ASP A 58 17.61 -15.79 -11.44
CA ASP A 58 17.63 -14.45 -10.85
C ASP A 58 16.24 -14.10 -10.26
N VAL A 59 16.21 -13.57 -9.06
CA VAL A 59 14.98 -13.25 -8.31
C VAL A 59 14.04 -12.30 -9.08
N THR A 60 14.58 -11.52 -10.03
CA THR A 60 13.77 -10.62 -10.88
C THR A 60 13.02 -11.36 -11.98
N GLN A 61 13.32 -12.64 -12.23
CA GLN A 61 12.57 -13.49 -13.17
C GLN A 61 11.32 -14.09 -12.53
N HIS A 62 11.28 -14.18 -11.17
CA HIS A 62 10.10 -14.68 -10.47
C HIS A 62 8.94 -13.69 -10.61
N GLN A 63 7.78 -14.20 -11.05
CA GLN A 63 6.59 -13.40 -11.25
C GLN A 63 5.56 -13.64 -10.14
N GLU A 64 5.20 -12.59 -9.45
CA GLU A 64 4.14 -12.54 -8.45
C GLU A 64 2.85 -12.03 -9.09
N SER A 65 1.70 -12.50 -8.62
CA SER A 65 0.40 -12.08 -9.13
C SER A 65 -0.17 -10.93 -8.31
N THR A 66 -0.79 -9.97 -9.01
CA THR A 66 -1.55 -8.87 -8.41
C THR A 66 -2.94 -8.82 -9.03
N PHE A 67 -3.95 -8.93 -8.17
CA PHE A 67 -5.34 -8.66 -8.51
C PHE A 67 -5.92 -7.73 -7.45
N VAL A 68 -6.01 -6.44 -7.77
CA VAL A 68 -6.46 -5.38 -6.86
C VAL A 68 -7.24 -4.32 -7.60
N GLY A 69 -8.36 -3.90 -7.03
CA GLY A 69 -9.10 -2.72 -7.48
C GLY A 69 -8.56 -1.45 -6.84
N SER A 70 -8.68 -0.33 -7.54
CA SER A 70 -8.34 0.97 -7.00
C SER A 70 -9.39 2.02 -7.38
N VAL A 71 -9.95 2.70 -6.37
CA VAL A 71 -10.79 3.88 -6.59
C VAL A 71 -9.90 5.11 -6.56
N ALA A 72 -9.79 5.81 -7.69
CA ALA A 72 -8.93 6.99 -7.82
C ALA A 72 -9.46 8.19 -7.02
N TYR A 73 -8.55 9.11 -6.67
CA TYR A 73 -8.86 10.30 -5.87
C TYR A 73 -9.97 11.17 -6.45
N ASP A 74 -10.01 11.39 -7.77
CA ASP A 74 -11.03 12.22 -8.42
C ASP A 74 -12.44 11.59 -8.43
N LEU A 75 -12.54 10.28 -8.16
CA LEU A 75 -13.80 9.55 -8.02
C LEU A 75 -14.33 9.55 -6.58
N LEU A 76 -13.51 9.97 -5.61
CA LEU A 76 -13.97 10.14 -4.23
C LEU A 76 -14.87 11.37 -4.10
N ALA A 77 -15.86 11.28 -3.24
CA ALA A 77 -16.82 12.36 -3.01
C ALA A 77 -16.13 13.66 -2.56
N ASP A 78 -16.44 14.78 -3.21
CA ASP A 78 -15.99 16.09 -2.75
C ASP A 78 -16.60 16.40 -1.38
N GLY A 79 -15.75 16.76 -0.40
CA GLY A 79 -16.16 16.95 0.98
C GLY A 79 -16.50 15.63 1.73
N GLY A 80 -16.30 14.46 1.12
CA GLY A 80 -16.41 13.16 1.75
C GLY A 80 -15.43 12.99 2.92
N ALA A 81 -15.69 11.98 3.77
CA ALA A 81 -14.92 11.76 4.98
C ALA A 81 -13.44 11.49 4.70
N LEU A 82 -13.14 10.71 3.65
CA LEU A 82 -11.77 10.38 3.28
C LEU A 82 -11.00 11.61 2.75
N LYS A 83 -11.61 12.41 1.89
CA LYS A 83 -10.99 13.68 1.43
C LYS A 83 -10.80 14.66 2.58
N ARG A 84 -11.77 14.79 3.50
CA ARG A 84 -11.62 15.63 4.70
C ARG A 84 -10.44 15.18 5.56
N LEU A 85 -10.30 13.88 5.79
CA LEU A 85 -9.19 13.30 6.54
C LEU A 85 -7.85 13.58 5.83
N TYR A 86 -7.76 13.31 4.52
CA TYR A 86 -6.55 13.55 3.73
C TYR A 86 -6.14 15.03 3.71
N HIS A 87 -7.11 15.96 3.66
CA HIS A 87 -6.86 17.41 3.65
C HIS A 87 -6.66 18.02 5.04
N TRP A 88 -6.77 17.23 6.10
CA TRP A 88 -6.58 17.71 7.45
C TRP A 88 -5.08 17.90 7.74
N ASP A 89 -4.64 19.17 7.87
CA ASP A 89 -3.22 19.51 8.07
C ASP A 89 -2.57 18.83 9.28
N PRO A 90 -3.23 18.69 10.45
CA PRO A 90 -2.62 17.98 11.56
C PRO A 90 -2.26 16.51 11.27
N LEU A 91 -2.98 15.81 10.37
CA LEU A 91 -2.59 14.46 9.94
C LEU A 91 -1.30 14.51 9.11
N LYS A 92 -1.22 15.42 8.14
CA LYS A 92 -0.01 15.61 7.33
C LYS A 92 1.20 15.95 8.21
N ASP A 93 1.04 16.87 9.15
CA ASP A 93 2.11 17.30 10.05
C ASP A 93 2.53 16.18 11.02
N PHE A 94 1.59 15.37 11.48
CA PHE A 94 1.88 14.16 12.27
C PHE A 94 2.70 13.13 11.48
N ILE A 95 2.32 12.88 10.22
CA ILE A 95 3.07 11.98 9.32
C ILE A 95 4.47 12.54 9.04
N ALA A 96 4.57 13.85 8.78
CA ALA A 96 5.86 14.53 8.60
C ALA A 96 6.80 14.33 9.80
N ALA A 97 6.24 14.43 11.02
CA ALA A 97 7.00 14.20 12.24
C ALA A 97 7.45 12.74 12.43
N ILE A 98 6.64 11.75 12.00
CA ILE A 98 7.05 10.33 12.02
C ILE A 98 8.22 10.10 11.05
N LEU A 99 8.11 10.64 9.84
CA LEU A 99 9.07 10.44 8.74
C LEU A 99 10.33 11.29 8.87
N ASP A 100 10.35 12.29 9.77
CA ASP A 100 11.39 13.33 9.87
C ASP A 100 11.56 14.12 8.57
N LYS A 101 10.45 14.48 7.94
CA LYS A 101 10.43 15.18 6.67
C LYS A 101 9.74 16.54 6.82
N ASP A 102 10.48 17.61 6.51
CA ASP A 102 9.96 18.98 6.54
C ASP A 102 10.66 19.79 5.43
N PRO A 103 9.91 20.28 4.44
CA PRO A 103 8.45 20.18 4.31
C PRO A 103 7.96 18.83 3.77
N LEU A 104 6.72 18.46 4.14
CA LEU A 104 5.97 17.36 3.54
C LEU A 104 4.69 17.93 2.87
N PHE A 105 4.47 17.56 1.61
CA PHE A 105 3.36 18.03 0.80
C PHE A 105 2.38 16.88 0.52
N ARG A 106 1.10 17.20 0.31
CA ARG A 106 0.14 16.28 -0.29
C ARG A 106 0.54 16.03 -1.73
N PHE A 107 0.35 14.80 -2.18
CA PHE A 107 0.69 14.41 -3.53
C PHE A 107 -0.16 15.17 -4.56
N ALA A 108 0.46 15.70 -5.62
CA ALA A 108 -0.23 16.55 -6.61
C ALA A 108 -1.03 15.74 -7.66
N ASP A 109 -0.92 14.41 -7.61
CA ASP A 109 -1.54 13.52 -8.59
C ASP A 109 -3.08 13.54 -8.50
N PRO A 110 -3.81 13.85 -9.58
CA PRO A 110 -5.27 13.90 -9.57
C PRO A 110 -5.93 12.52 -9.41
N LEU A 111 -5.20 11.41 -9.62
CA LEU A 111 -5.69 10.04 -9.47
C LEU A 111 -5.17 9.38 -8.19
N GLY A 112 -3.90 9.61 -7.88
CA GLY A 112 -3.17 8.91 -6.84
C GLY A 112 -2.93 9.69 -5.54
N ALA A 113 -3.43 10.93 -5.40
CA ALA A 113 -3.23 11.71 -4.18
C ALA A 113 -3.74 10.98 -2.93
N CYS A 114 -4.94 10.42 -3.03
CA CYS A 114 -5.54 9.53 -2.04
C CYS A 114 -6.45 8.56 -2.79
N SER A 115 -6.21 7.27 -2.69
CA SER A 115 -6.99 6.24 -3.39
C SER A 115 -7.46 5.17 -2.41
N ILE A 116 -8.40 4.33 -2.82
CA ILE A 116 -8.85 3.20 -2.00
C ILE A 116 -8.46 1.91 -2.72
N ASN A 117 -7.57 1.13 -2.14
CA ASN A 117 -7.32 -0.24 -2.59
C ASN A 117 -8.47 -1.15 -2.16
N VAL A 118 -9.01 -1.86 -3.14
CA VAL A 118 -10.18 -2.75 -3.02
C VAL A 118 -9.75 -4.15 -3.39
N PHE A 119 -9.80 -5.07 -2.43
CA PHE A 119 -9.60 -6.49 -2.71
C PHE A 119 -10.95 -7.20 -2.60
N VAL A 120 -11.31 -7.94 -3.63
CA VAL A 120 -12.50 -8.80 -3.72
C VAL A 120 -12.09 -10.27 -3.68
N ASP A 121 -13.03 -11.21 -3.77
CA ASP A 121 -12.72 -12.65 -3.80
C ASP A 121 -11.63 -12.98 -4.83
N GLY A 122 -10.59 -13.68 -4.41
CA GLY A 122 -9.37 -13.93 -5.21
C GLY A 122 -8.34 -12.80 -5.21
N GLY A 123 -8.69 -11.61 -4.69
CA GLY A 123 -7.83 -10.43 -4.66
C GLY A 123 -6.55 -10.65 -3.83
N GLN A 124 -5.43 -10.17 -4.35
CA GLN A 124 -4.11 -10.26 -3.71
C GLN A 124 -3.17 -9.20 -4.28
N HIS A 125 -2.08 -8.96 -3.59
CA HIS A 125 -0.92 -8.23 -4.11
C HIS A 125 0.32 -9.01 -3.72
N GLY A 126 1.01 -9.58 -4.71
CA GLY A 126 2.17 -10.46 -4.50
C GLY A 126 3.35 -9.75 -3.83
N TRP A 127 4.39 -10.50 -3.51
CA TRP A 127 5.58 -9.95 -2.85
C TRP A 127 6.25 -8.86 -3.68
N HIS A 128 6.42 -7.67 -3.09
CA HIS A 128 7.06 -6.54 -3.75
C HIS A 128 7.67 -5.55 -2.74
N PHE A 129 8.51 -4.69 -3.26
CA PHE A 129 8.90 -3.43 -2.63
C PHE A 129 8.14 -2.31 -3.32
N ASP A 130 7.73 -1.28 -2.58
CA ASP A 130 7.17 -0.08 -3.18
C ASP A 130 8.24 0.73 -3.93
N GLU A 131 7.83 1.49 -4.94
CA GLU A 131 8.68 2.49 -5.57
C GLU A 131 8.92 3.68 -4.64
N SER A 132 7.90 4.05 -3.84
CA SER A 132 7.96 5.15 -2.90
C SER A 132 8.74 4.78 -1.64
N GLU A 133 9.48 5.75 -1.10
CA GLU A 133 10.27 5.59 0.12
C GLU A 133 9.41 5.17 1.32
N PHE A 134 8.21 5.72 1.40
CA PHE A 134 7.25 5.43 2.47
C PHE A 134 5.83 5.35 1.92
N THR A 135 5.01 4.57 2.59
CA THR A 135 3.59 4.37 2.25
C THR A 135 2.74 4.52 3.51
N ILE A 136 1.63 5.23 3.36
CA ILE A 136 0.67 5.44 4.45
C ILE A 136 -0.65 4.80 4.07
N THR A 137 -1.12 3.86 4.89
CA THR A 137 -2.37 3.14 4.66
C THR A 137 -3.27 3.16 5.90
N LEU A 138 -4.58 3.15 5.66
CA LEU A 138 -5.59 3.08 6.71
C LEU A 138 -6.46 1.85 6.48
N MET A 139 -6.54 0.93 7.45
CA MET A 139 -7.47 -0.19 7.37
C MET A 139 -8.89 0.29 7.67
N LEU A 140 -9.79 0.13 6.72
CA LEU A 140 -11.22 0.40 6.92
C LEU A 140 -12.03 -0.88 7.16
N GLN A 141 -11.81 -1.89 6.31
CA GLN A 141 -12.60 -3.12 6.34
C GLN A 141 -11.72 -4.34 6.06
N GLN A 142 -11.82 -5.33 6.92
CA GLN A 142 -11.18 -6.64 6.74
C GLN A 142 -12.07 -7.55 5.90
N PRO A 143 -11.50 -8.49 5.13
CA PRO A 143 -12.27 -9.51 4.42
C PRO A 143 -12.75 -10.61 5.37
N ASP A 144 -13.57 -11.52 4.85
CA ASP A 144 -14.02 -12.71 5.58
C ASP A 144 -12.84 -13.65 5.90
N GLU A 145 -11.92 -13.84 4.93
CA GLU A 145 -10.76 -14.74 5.04
C GLU A 145 -9.59 -14.23 4.20
N GLY A 146 -8.37 -14.44 4.66
CA GLY A 146 -7.14 -14.00 3.98
C GLY A 146 -6.94 -12.50 3.99
N GLY A 147 -6.38 -11.93 2.93
CA GLY A 147 -6.08 -10.49 2.82
C GLY A 147 -5.11 -9.98 3.90
N LEU A 148 -4.23 -10.86 4.38
CA LEU A 148 -3.26 -10.54 5.44
C LEU A 148 -2.10 -9.72 4.87
N PHE A 149 -1.69 -8.69 5.59
CA PHE A 149 -0.47 -7.96 5.28
C PHE A 149 0.72 -8.68 5.91
N GLU A 150 1.58 -9.23 5.06
CA GLU A 150 2.80 -9.93 5.45
C GLU A 150 4.03 -9.17 4.95
N TYR A 151 5.10 -9.17 5.74
CA TYR A 151 6.28 -8.38 5.42
C TYR A 151 7.57 -8.95 6.05
N VAL A 152 8.72 -8.60 5.45
CA VAL A 152 10.06 -8.74 6.05
C VAL A 152 10.68 -7.34 6.07
N PRO A 153 10.90 -6.76 7.27
CA PRO A 153 11.25 -5.34 7.37
C PRO A 153 12.71 -5.08 7.01
N GLN A 154 12.96 -3.91 6.39
CA GLN A 154 14.26 -3.28 6.23
C GLN A 154 15.35 -4.20 5.65
N ILE A 155 15.01 -5.01 4.65
CA ILE A 155 15.97 -5.92 4.02
C ILE A 155 16.68 -5.32 2.82
N ARG A 156 16.16 -4.22 2.25
CA ARG A 156 16.74 -3.57 1.06
C ARG A 156 18.14 -3.05 1.36
N GLY A 157 19.10 -3.38 0.50
CA GLY A 157 20.49 -2.98 0.64
C GLY A 157 21.33 -3.82 1.62
N LEU A 158 20.76 -4.88 2.23
CA LEU A 158 21.55 -5.84 3.00
C LEU A 158 22.38 -6.74 2.06
N ASP A 159 23.54 -7.21 2.52
CA ASP A 159 24.41 -8.10 1.75
C ASP A 159 23.70 -9.39 1.29
N ASN A 160 22.74 -9.87 2.07
CA ASN A 160 21.95 -11.08 1.81
C ASN A 160 20.51 -10.78 1.35
N GLU A 161 20.23 -9.56 0.86
CA GLU A 161 18.90 -9.15 0.36
C GLU A 161 18.32 -10.16 -0.63
N LYS A 162 19.06 -10.50 -1.69
CA LYS A 162 18.59 -11.42 -2.74
C LYS A 162 18.28 -12.82 -2.20
N GLU A 163 19.07 -13.31 -1.23
CA GLU A 163 18.84 -14.59 -0.58
C GLU A 163 17.52 -14.58 0.22
N ILE A 164 17.27 -13.51 0.97
CA ILE A 164 16.03 -13.34 1.72
C ILE A 164 14.84 -13.26 0.77
N VAL A 165 14.94 -12.45 -0.30
CA VAL A 165 13.86 -12.30 -1.29
C VAL A 165 13.57 -13.64 -1.97
N GLN A 166 14.59 -14.37 -2.44
CA GLN A 166 14.41 -15.67 -3.05
C GLN A 166 13.74 -16.65 -2.06
N GLY A 167 14.21 -16.68 -0.80
CA GLY A 167 13.62 -17.53 0.22
C GLY A 167 12.13 -17.26 0.44
N VAL A 168 11.73 -15.98 0.49
CA VAL A 168 10.32 -15.58 0.65
C VAL A 168 9.49 -16.00 -0.56
N LEU A 169 10.00 -15.80 -1.78
CA LEU A 169 9.36 -16.20 -3.04
C LEU A 169 9.20 -17.73 -3.13
N ASP A 170 10.17 -18.49 -2.64
CA ASP A 170 10.14 -19.96 -2.54
C ASP A 170 9.25 -20.48 -1.39
N GLY A 171 8.57 -19.57 -0.68
CA GLY A 171 7.65 -19.95 0.40
C GLY A 171 8.28 -20.11 1.78
N ASN A 172 9.56 -19.75 1.96
CA ASN A 172 10.16 -19.70 3.30
C ASN A 172 9.48 -18.62 4.14
N ARG A 173 9.09 -18.99 5.36
CA ARG A 173 8.38 -18.10 6.30
C ARG A 173 9.29 -17.55 7.39
N GLN A 174 10.58 -17.87 7.37
CA GLN A 174 11.54 -17.37 8.35
C GLN A 174 11.70 -15.85 8.21
N GLY A 175 11.49 -15.12 9.30
CA GLY A 175 11.53 -13.65 9.31
C GLY A 175 10.28 -12.97 8.75
N VAL A 176 9.34 -13.70 8.14
CA VAL A 176 8.07 -13.13 7.69
C VAL A 176 7.18 -12.83 8.89
N MET A 177 6.80 -11.58 9.00
CA MET A 177 5.89 -11.07 10.02
C MET A 177 4.50 -10.83 9.42
N GLN A 178 3.47 -10.92 10.25
CA GLN A 178 2.11 -10.57 9.88
C GLN A 178 1.66 -9.37 10.71
N LEU A 179 1.15 -8.36 10.03
CA LEU A 179 0.61 -7.17 10.69
C LEU A 179 -0.79 -7.44 11.24
N PRO A 180 -1.08 -7.17 12.52
CA PRO A 180 -2.45 -7.16 13.04
C PRO A 180 -3.20 -5.90 12.57
N PHE A 181 -3.60 -5.91 11.30
CA PHE A 181 -4.14 -4.74 10.60
C PHE A 181 -5.66 -4.70 10.73
N THR A 182 -6.15 -4.22 11.88
CA THR A 182 -7.58 -4.13 12.21
C THR A 182 -8.19 -2.79 11.75
N PRO A 183 -9.53 -2.70 11.56
CA PRO A 183 -10.20 -1.45 11.19
C PRO A 183 -9.86 -0.29 12.13
N GLY A 184 -9.62 0.89 11.55
CA GLY A 184 -9.18 2.07 12.25
C GLY A 184 -7.66 2.17 12.49
N THR A 185 -6.87 1.17 12.07
CA THR A 185 -5.41 1.19 12.18
C THR A 185 -4.79 2.03 11.05
N LEU A 186 -3.98 3.03 11.42
CA LEU A 186 -3.08 3.73 10.50
C LEU A 186 -1.73 3.03 10.50
N LEU A 187 -1.19 2.75 9.33
CA LEU A 187 0.14 2.21 9.10
C LEU A 187 0.97 3.21 8.31
N VAL A 188 2.15 3.53 8.81
CA VAL A 188 3.21 4.23 8.08
C VAL A 188 4.38 3.27 7.96
N PHE A 189 4.85 2.95 6.76
CA PHE A 189 5.94 2.00 6.60
C PHE A 189 6.90 2.40 5.46
N ALA A 190 8.17 1.97 5.60
CA ALA A 190 9.23 2.18 4.61
C ALA A 190 9.07 1.15 3.48
N GLY A 191 8.17 1.43 2.54
CA GLY A 191 7.73 0.49 1.51
C GLY A 191 8.86 0.02 0.59
N ASN A 192 9.77 0.93 0.22
CA ASN A 192 10.92 0.58 -0.63
C ASN A 192 12.02 -0.21 0.10
N GLN A 193 12.01 -0.27 1.44
CA GLN A 193 12.98 -1.00 2.26
C GLN A 193 12.44 -2.35 2.77
N THR A 194 11.13 -2.53 2.73
CA THR A 194 10.40 -3.64 3.33
C THR A 194 9.70 -4.45 2.25
N ILE A 195 10.14 -5.69 2.01
CA ILE A 195 9.39 -6.57 1.12
C ILE A 195 8.07 -6.95 1.79
N HIS A 196 6.95 -6.81 1.08
CA HIS A 196 5.64 -7.06 1.65
C HIS A 196 4.65 -7.60 0.62
N ARG A 197 3.54 -8.14 1.11
CA ARG A 197 2.43 -8.60 0.27
C ARG A 197 1.09 -8.48 0.97
N VAL A 198 0.02 -8.56 0.20
CA VAL A 198 -1.33 -8.87 0.69
C VAL A 198 -1.68 -10.28 0.20
N THR A 199 -1.89 -11.21 1.12
CA THR A 199 -2.24 -12.59 0.76
C THR A 199 -3.60 -12.64 0.07
N GLN A 200 -3.84 -13.69 -0.72
CA GLN A 200 -5.12 -13.86 -1.38
C GLN A 200 -6.26 -13.89 -0.37
N MET A 201 -7.29 -13.09 -0.63
CA MET A 201 -8.49 -13.07 0.18
C MET A 201 -9.58 -13.97 -0.40
N ARG A 202 -10.54 -14.36 0.45
CA ARG A 202 -11.73 -15.14 0.11
C ARG A 202 -12.94 -14.54 0.78
N GLY A 203 -14.10 -14.70 0.13
CA GLY A 203 -15.39 -14.31 0.68
C GLY A 203 -16.02 -13.13 -0.03
N THR A 204 -17.11 -12.63 0.54
CA THR A 204 -17.94 -11.60 -0.09
C THR A 204 -17.70 -10.19 0.46
N VAL A 205 -17.07 -10.09 1.63
CA VAL A 205 -16.73 -8.79 2.25
C VAL A 205 -15.43 -8.28 1.67
N PRO A 206 -15.42 -7.17 0.93
CA PRO A 206 -14.19 -6.64 0.34
C PRO A 206 -13.24 -6.11 1.43
N ARG A 207 -11.93 -6.27 1.20
CA ARG A 207 -10.92 -5.58 2.01
C ARG A 207 -10.73 -4.17 1.45
N LEU A 208 -10.89 -3.15 2.30
CA LEU A 208 -10.84 -1.73 1.92
C LEU A 208 -9.71 -1.02 2.66
N VAL A 209 -8.77 -0.47 1.89
CA VAL A 209 -7.58 0.18 2.43
C VAL A 209 -7.26 1.46 1.66
N PRO A 210 -7.64 2.63 2.16
CA PRO A 210 -7.12 3.90 1.65
C PRO A 210 -5.59 3.98 1.72
N VAL A 211 -5.01 4.53 0.66
CA VAL A 211 -3.60 4.90 0.55
C VAL A 211 -3.53 6.41 0.51
N LEU A 212 -2.80 7.01 1.44
CA LEU A 212 -2.64 8.46 1.58
C LEU A 212 -1.24 8.85 1.10
N CYS A 213 -1.14 9.53 -0.04
CA CYS A 213 0.13 9.84 -0.65
C CYS A 213 0.62 11.25 -0.27
N TYR A 214 1.87 11.31 0.16
CA TYR A 214 2.59 12.55 0.46
C TYR A 214 3.98 12.51 -0.18
N ALA A 215 4.59 13.67 -0.39
CA ALA A 215 5.89 13.78 -1.03
C ALA A 215 6.69 14.98 -0.49
N GLU A 216 8.00 14.96 -0.66
CA GLU A 216 8.88 16.12 -0.37
C GLU A 216 8.88 17.14 -1.53
N ASN A 217 8.40 16.75 -2.71
CA ASN A 217 8.20 17.64 -3.85
C ASN A 217 6.71 17.94 -4.03
N PRO A 218 6.29 19.23 -3.98
CA PRO A 218 4.88 19.61 -4.08
C PRO A 218 4.25 19.30 -5.45
N ASP A 219 5.06 19.13 -6.49
CA ASP A 219 4.60 18.90 -7.86
C ASP A 219 4.71 17.42 -8.28
N LEU A 220 5.01 16.51 -7.34
CA LEU A 220 5.18 15.09 -7.64
C LEU A 220 3.84 14.46 -8.04
N VAL A 221 3.86 13.75 -9.16
CA VAL A 221 2.74 12.96 -9.69
C VAL A 221 3.24 11.59 -10.14
N ASN A 222 2.33 10.62 -10.24
CA ASN A 222 2.64 9.30 -10.78
C ASN A 222 3.00 9.37 -12.27
N SER A 223 3.80 8.42 -12.73
CA SER A 223 4.05 8.23 -14.15
C SER A 223 2.78 7.90 -14.93
N THR A 224 2.77 8.18 -16.22
CA THR A 224 1.66 7.80 -17.12
C THR A 224 1.41 6.29 -17.08
N GLU A 225 2.47 5.49 -17.01
CA GLU A 225 2.43 4.02 -16.93
C GLU A 225 1.80 3.58 -15.61
N GLY A 226 2.23 4.14 -14.49
CA GLY A 226 1.67 3.88 -13.16
C GLY A 226 0.18 4.23 -13.09
N ARG A 227 -0.22 5.39 -13.64
CA ARG A 227 -1.63 5.77 -13.69
C ARG A 227 -2.47 4.78 -14.51
N LYS A 228 -1.97 4.35 -15.68
CA LYS A 228 -2.66 3.35 -16.51
C LYS A 228 -2.76 2.00 -15.81
N LEU A 229 -1.72 1.59 -15.11
CA LEU A 229 -1.69 0.32 -14.38
C LEU A 229 -2.74 0.29 -13.26
N PHE A 230 -2.80 1.33 -12.42
CA PHE A 230 -3.65 1.34 -11.23
C PHE A 230 -5.06 1.92 -11.44
N TRP A 231 -5.25 2.75 -12.47
CA TRP A 231 -6.55 3.41 -12.71
C TRP A 231 -7.04 3.32 -14.16
N GLY A 232 -6.34 2.59 -15.05
CA GLY A 232 -6.73 2.37 -16.44
C GLY A 232 -6.69 3.63 -17.34
N ARG A 233 -6.18 4.74 -16.82
CA ARG A 233 -6.15 6.06 -17.49
C ARG A 233 -4.99 6.91 -16.98
N ALA A 234 -4.68 8.01 -17.69
CA ALA A 234 -3.59 8.91 -17.33
C ALA A 234 -4.03 10.38 -17.43
#